data_2b1640793069fb374d0fe976277b483f
#
_entry.id   2b1640793069fb374d0fe976277b483f
#
_cell.length_a   1.000
_cell.length_b   1.000
_cell.length_c   1.000
_cell.angle_alpha   90.00
_cell.angle_beta   90.00
_cell.angle_gamma   90.00
#
_symmetry.space_group_name_H-M   'P 1'
#
loop_
_entity.id
_entity.type
_entity.pdbx_description
1 polymer ?
#
loop_
_entity_poly.entity_id
_entity_poly.type
_entity_poly.pdbx_seq_one_letter_code
_entity_poly.pdbx_strand_id
1 'polypeptide(L)'
;MRILSSAALPSVARRALSTASIGWSSSITFATLGTAITTLVLVPGLNVLFTVLLGADLAANDTVRIGCATALIATLSSVAAGIVARVATDRWIGVFEYVCTTRAVDAGYWLGAAAVPALLASVTGLSNVGIVWLLSLTAPSTGAASGLLLGAIALMPVAVLGGICLGIFAAGLGLYLSDPYTGSNFLSIILPVSAGVIVPVSTYPAWLAWLCSWVPGSRLVQVLDASSGITNGTTPELFASLAADAALAVLYAAVGLGHTLLAARRIRAGARASLL
;
A
#
# COMPACT_ATOMS: atom_id res chain seq x y z
N MET A 1 -19.92 -23.12 0.51
CA MET A 1 -19.53 -22.20 1.57
C MET A 1 -20.80 -21.54 2.11
N ARG A 2 -21.29 -21.93 3.31
CA ARG A 2 -22.54 -21.42 3.89
C ARG A 2 -22.32 -19.94 4.24
N ILE A 3 -23.06 -19.05 3.57
CA ILE A 3 -23.14 -17.64 3.92
C ILE A 3 -23.72 -17.56 5.34
N LEU A 4 -22.89 -17.16 6.30
CA LEU A 4 -23.31 -16.87 7.67
C LEU A 4 -24.53 -15.96 7.60
N SER A 5 -25.59 -16.30 8.35
CA SER A 5 -26.86 -15.60 8.33
C SER A 5 -26.64 -14.10 8.59
N SER A 6 -26.77 -13.29 7.56
CA SER A 6 -26.41 -11.88 7.51
C SER A 6 -27.33 -10.96 8.32
N ALA A 7 -28.32 -11.52 9.03
CA ALA A 7 -29.36 -10.76 9.72
C ALA A 7 -28.87 -10.01 10.98
N ALA A 8 -27.76 -10.44 11.60
CA ALA A 8 -27.26 -9.87 12.86
C ALA A 8 -26.15 -8.81 12.70
N LEU A 9 -25.63 -8.59 11.47
CA LEU A 9 -24.54 -7.65 11.25
C LEU A 9 -25.04 -6.22 10.99
N PRO A 10 -24.36 -5.17 11.50
CA PRO A 10 -24.66 -3.79 11.18
C PRO A 10 -24.57 -3.55 9.65
N SER A 11 -25.37 -2.65 9.13
CA SER A 11 -25.52 -2.42 7.68
C SER A 11 -24.19 -2.13 6.95
N VAL A 12 -23.24 -1.48 7.62
CA VAL A 12 -21.89 -1.18 7.12
C VAL A 12 -21.06 -2.46 6.95
N ALA A 13 -21.04 -3.33 7.97
CA ALA A 13 -20.30 -4.58 7.92
C ALA A 13 -20.80 -5.53 6.82
N ARG A 14 -22.13 -5.59 6.64
CA ARG A 14 -22.75 -6.39 5.58
C ARG A 14 -22.33 -5.89 4.18
N ARG A 15 -22.30 -4.57 3.99
CA ARG A 15 -21.83 -3.94 2.74
C ARG A 15 -20.36 -4.20 2.51
N ALA A 16 -19.52 -4.03 3.52
CA ALA A 16 -18.09 -4.32 3.42
C ALA A 16 -17.84 -5.78 3.02
N LEU A 17 -18.51 -6.73 3.64
CA LEU A 17 -18.41 -8.15 3.31
C LEU A 17 -18.90 -8.46 1.89
N SER A 18 -20.00 -7.85 1.43
CA SER A 18 -20.47 -8.07 0.06
C SER A 18 -19.50 -7.49 -0.97
N THR A 19 -18.95 -6.29 -0.74
CA THR A 19 -17.96 -5.69 -1.64
C THR A 19 -16.66 -6.48 -1.64
N ALA A 20 -16.19 -6.95 -0.48
CA ALA A 20 -15.02 -7.81 -0.38
C ALA A 20 -15.22 -9.16 -1.08
N SER A 21 -16.40 -9.80 -0.94
CA SER A 21 -16.68 -11.08 -1.61
C SER A 21 -16.69 -10.95 -3.13
N ILE A 22 -17.23 -9.85 -3.66
CA ILE A 22 -17.16 -9.54 -5.09
C ILE A 22 -15.71 -9.30 -5.51
N GLY A 23 -14.93 -8.52 -4.74
CA GLY A 23 -13.52 -8.29 -4.98
C GLY A 23 -12.71 -9.59 -5.01
N TRP A 24 -12.99 -10.50 -4.09
CA TRP A 24 -12.33 -11.82 -4.04
C TRP A 24 -12.65 -12.67 -5.27
N SER A 25 -13.93 -12.80 -5.61
CA SER A 25 -14.36 -13.63 -6.74
C SER A 25 -13.96 -13.08 -8.11
N SER A 26 -13.73 -11.76 -8.21
CA SER A 26 -13.24 -11.10 -9.43
C SER A 26 -11.72 -11.00 -9.51
N SER A 27 -10.99 -11.46 -8.48
CA SER A 27 -9.53 -11.38 -8.45
C SER A 27 -8.89 -12.41 -9.39
N ILE A 28 -8.16 -11.93 -10.40
CA ILE A 28 -7.38 -12.76 -11.32
C ILE A 28 -6.29 -13.55 -10.59
N THR A 29 -5.82 -13.08 -9.44
CA THR A 29 -4.77 -13.74 -8.65
C THR A 29 -5.11 -15.20 -8.34
N PHE A 30 -6.38 -15.52 -8.11
CA PHE A 30 -6.83 -16.87 -7.77
C PHE A 30 -7.47 -17.62 -8.93
N ALA A 31 -7.34 -17.13 -10.16
CA ALA A 31 -7.87 -17.83 -11.34
C ALA A 31 -7.24 -19.21 -11.54
N THR A 32 -5.93 -19.31 -11.30
CA THR A 32 -5.18 -20.59 -11.30
C THR A 32 -4.12 -20.58 -10.20
N LEU A 33 -3.63 -21.77 -9.82
CA LEU A 33 -2.50 -21.89 -8.89
C LEU A 33 -1.24 -21.20 -9.46
N GLY A 34 -1.02 -21.29 -10.76
CA GLY A 34 0.11 -20.63 -11.43
C GLY A 34 0.04 -19.10 -11.32
N THR A 35 -1.13 -18.49 -11.54
CA THR A 35 -1.31 -17.04 -11.36
C THR A 35 -1.12 -16.62 -9.91
N ALA A 36 -1.60 -17.42 -8.95
CA ALA A 36 -1.41 -17.13 -7.54
C ALA A 36 0.08 -17.13 -7.16
N ILE A 37 0.84 -18.15 -7.52
CA ILE A 37 2.28 -18.23 -7.24
C ILE A 37 3.02 -17.08 -7.95
N THR A 38 2.71 -16.81 -9.20
CA THR A 38 3.37 -15.75 -9.97
C THR A 38 3.13 -14.38 -9.33
N THR A 39 1.90 -14.05 -9.00
CA THR A 39 1.55 -12.71 -8.48
C THR A 39 1.91 -12.50 -7.02
N LEU A 40 1.84 -13.54 -6.18
CA LEU A 40 2.06 -13.41 -4.73
C LEU A 40 3.51 -13.67 -4.31
N VAL A 41 4.29 -14.39 -5.12
CA VAL A 41 5.65 -14.80 -4.75
C VAL A 41 6.66 -14.40 -5.82
N LEU A 42 6.47 -14.81 -7.07
CA LEU A 42 7.50 -14.66 -8.11
C LEU A 42 7.74 -13.18 -8.46
N VAL A 43 6.70 -12.46 -8.84
CA VAL A 43 6.83 -11.03 -9.23
C VAL A 43 7.34 -10.17 -8.07
N PRO A 44 6.77 -10.24 -6.85
CA PRO A 44 7.31 -9.50 -5.71
C PRO A 44 8.74 -9.91 -5.35
N GLY A 45 9.05 -11.21 -5.42
CA GLY A 45 10.39 -11.71 -5.16
C GLY A 45 11.45 -11.21 -6.16
N LEU A 46 11.09 -11.17 -7.44
CA LEU A 46 11.96 -10.57 -8.47
C LEU A 46 12.18 -9.07 -8.23
N ASN A 47 11.16 -8.35 -7.76
CA ASN A 47 11.29 -6.94 -7.41
C ASN A 47 12.29 -6.74 -6.24
N VAL A 48 12.17 -7.55 -5.17
CA VAL A 48 13.14 -7.53 -4.07
C VAL A 48 14.55 -7.85 -4.57
N LEU A 49 14.69 -8.92 -5.35
CA LEU A 49 15.98 -9.35 -5.89
C LEU A 49 16.60 -8.24 -6.76
N PHE A 50 15.81 -7.64 -7.66
CA PHE A 50 16.27 -6.54 -8.50
C PHE A 50 16.74 -5.34 -7.66
N THR A 51 15.98 -4.95 -6.64
CA THR A 51 16.32 -3.80 -5.78
C THR A 51 17.57 -4.07 -4.96
N VAL A 52 17.74 -5.29 -4.47
CA VAL A 52 18.92 -5.73 -3.73
C VAL A 52 20.17 -5.73 -4.64
N LEU A 53 20.04 -6.26 -5.86
CA LEU A 53 21.15 -6.25 -6.83
C LEU A 53 21.54 -4.84 -7.24
N LEU A 54 20.55 -3.96 -7.47
CA LEU A 54 20.80 -2.56 -7.77
C LEU A 54 21.49 -1.84 -6.60
N GLY A 55 21.08 -2.14 -5.36
CA GLY A 55 21.76 -1.60 -4.17
C GLY A 55 23.22 -2.08 -4.05
N ALA A 56 23.47 -3.34 -4.36
CA ALA A 56 24.83 -3.90 -4.36
C ALA A 56 25.72 -3.23 -5.42
N ASP A 57 25.19 -2.96 -6.62
CA ASP A 57 25.91 -2.27 -7.69
C ASP A 57 26.24 -0.81 -7.30
N LEU A 58 25.36 -0.17 -6.54
CA LEU A 58 25.57 1.17 -5.98
C LEU A 58 26.45 1.20 -4.72
N ALA A 59 27.14 0.09 -4.40
CA ALA A 59 27.97 -0.07 -3.20
C ALA A 59 27.22 0.17 -1.86
N ALA A 60 25.92 -0.03 -1.84
CA ALA A 60 25.13 -0.02 -0.61
C ALA A 60 25.35 -1.35 0.13
N ASN A 61 26.11 -1.30 1.23
CA ASN A 61 26.64 -2.49 1.89
C ASN A 61 25.61 -3.30 2.71
N ASP A 62 24.35 -2.90 2.78
CA ASP A 62 23.33 -3.56 3.60
C ASP A 62 22.16 -4.14 2.77
N THR A 63 22.42 -5.32 2.22
CA THR A 63 21.47 -6.10 1.40
C THR A 63 20.17 -6.41 2.15
N VAL A 64 20.25 -6.75 3.45
CA VAL A 64 19.07 -7.11 4.27
C VAL A 64 18.22 -5.89 4.52
N ARG A 65 18.82 -4.75 4.83
CA ARG A 65 18.11 -3.47 5.00
C ARG A 65 17.32 -3.09 3.75
N ILE A 66 17.99 -3.10 2.59
CA ILE A 66 17.35 -2.76 1.30
C ILE A 66 16.19 -3.71 1.02
N GLY A 67 16.38 -5.01 1.24
CA GLY A 67 15.34 -6.00 1.05
C GLY A 67 14.13 -5.79 1.97
N CYS A 68 14.34 -5.54 3.26
CA CYS A 68 13.29 -5.25 4.23
C CYS A 68 12.55 -3.94 3.92
N ALA A 69 13.29 -2.88 3.58
CA ALA A 69 12.72 -1.61 3.16
C ALA A 69 11.87 -1.78 1.88
N THR A 70 12.38 -2.52 0.89
CA THR A 70 11.65 -2.87 -0.33
C THR A 70 10.35 -3.62 -0.01
N ALA A 71 10.39 -4.61 0.88
CA ALA A 71 9.22 -5.39 1.26
C ALA A 71 8.12 -4.51 1.87
N LEU A 72 8.47 -3.56 2.75
CA LEU A 72 7.52 -2.63 3.36
C LEU A 72 6.89 -1.68 2.34
N ILE A 73 7.72 -1.04 1.53
CA ILE A 73 7.27 -0.03 0.55
C ILE A 73 6.51 -0.68 -0.61
N ALA A 74 6.94 -1.87 -1.06
CA ALA A 74 6.19 -2.65 -2.05
C ALA A 74 4.81 -3.07 -1.52
N THR A 75 4.70 -3.45 -0.23
CA THR A 75 3.41 -3.77 0.39
C THR A 75 2.49 -2.55 0.39
N LEU A 76 2.98 -1.40 0.86
CA LEU A 76 2.24 -0.14 0.89
C LEU A 76 1.76 0.25 -0.52
N SER A 77 2.66 0.22 -1.50
CA SER A 77 2.37 0.52 -2.91
C SER A 77 1.35 -0.45 -3.52
N SER A 78 1.48 -1.76 -3.23
CA SER A 78 0.58 -2.80 -3.74
C SER A 78 -0.85 -2.65 -3.20
N VAL A 79 -1.02 -2.30 -1.91
CA VAL A 79 -2.34 -1.97 -1.35
C VAL A 79 -2.95 -0.78 -2.08
N ALA A 80 -2.18 0.30 -2.22
CA ALA A 80 -2.65 1.52 -2.88
C ALA A 80 -3.05 1.25 -4.34
N ALA A 81 -2.22 0.56 -5.10
CA ALA A 81 -2.49 0.20 -6.49
C ALA A 81 -3.71 -0.73 -6.62
N GLY A 82 -3.87 -1.68 -5.72
CA GLY A 82 -5.03 -2.59 -5.70
C GLY A 82 -6.35 -1.86 -5.46
N ILE A 83 -6.38 -0.86 -4.58
CA ILE A 83 -7.57 -0.03 -4.35
C ILE A 83 -7.88 0.83 -5.57
N VAL A 84 -6.86 1.45 -6.18
CA VAL A 84 -7.02 2.22 -7.42
C VAL A 84 -7.57 1.33 -8.54
N ALA A 85 -6.99 0.14 -8.73
CA ALA A 85 -7.45 -0.81 -9.74
C ALA A 85 -8.92 -1.22 -9.53
N ARG A 86 -9.33 -1.42 -8.27
CA ARG A 86 -10.72 -1.74 -7.93
C ARG A 86 -11.67 -0.61 -8.32
N VAL A 87 -11.38 0.62 -7.91
CA VAL A 87 -12.22 1.79 -8.20
C VAL A 87 -12.23 2.10 -9.70
N ALA A 88 -11.09 1.95 -10.40
CA ALA A 88 -10.99 2.08 -11.83
C ALA A 88 -11.89 1.08 -12.58
N THR A 89 -11.85 -0.19 -12.16
CA THR A 89 -12.72 -1.23 -12.73
C THR A 89 -14.19 -0.91 -12.48
N ASP A 90 -14.56 -0.54 -11.25
CA ASP A 90 -15.94 -0.17 -10.90
C ASP A 90 -16.43 1.04 -11.73
N ARG A 91 -15.54 1.97 -12.07
CA ARG A 91 -15.83 3.11 -12.97
C ARG A 91 -16.05 2.64 -14.42
N TRP A 92 -15.17 1.81 -14.96
CA TRP A 92 -15.26 1.36 -16.37
C TRP A 92 -16.50 0.51 -16.66
N ILE A 93 -16.92 -0.33 -15.71
CA ILE A 93 -18.13 -1.17 -15.87
C ILE A 93 -19.41 -0.48 -15.42
N GLY A 94 -19.35 0.82 -15.00
CA GLY A 94 -20.50 1.61 -14.58
C GLY A 94 -21.04 1.31 -13.17
N VAL A 95 -20.41 0.39 -12.44
CA VAL A 95 -20.82 0.03 -11.06
C VAL A 95 -20.66 1.23 -10.13
N PHE A 96 -19.61 2.04 -10.32
CA PHE A 96 -19.39 3.23 -9.50
C PHE A 96 -20.53 4.24 -9.63
N GLU A 97 -21.04 4.49 -10.84
CA GLU A 97 -22.22 5.36 -11.09
C GLU A 97 -23.47 4.80 -10.40
N TYR A 98 -23.70 3.48 -10.52
CA TYR A 98 -24.81 2.82 -9.87
C TYR A 98 -24.75 2.94 -8.34
N VAL A 99 -23.57 2.75 -7.74
CA VAL A 99 -23.37 2.94 -6.30
C VAL A 99 -23.62 4.39 -5.88
N CYS A 100 -23.14 5.36 -6.66
CA CYS A 100 -23.35 6.78 -6.38
C CYS A 100 -24.82 7.20 -6.44
N THR A 101 -25.62 6.64 -7.35
CA THR A 101 -27.02 6.99 -7.54
C THR A 101 -27.95 6.27 -6.58
N THR A 102 -27.68 5.00 -6.28
CA THR A 102 -28.58 4.16 -5.46
C THR A 102 -28.21 4.17 -3.98
N ARG A 103 -26.95 4.39 -3.64
CA ARG A 103 -26.40 4.34 -2.28
C ARG A 103 -25.36 5.43 -2.06
N ALA A 104 -25.05 5.69 -0.78
CA ALA A 104 -23.91 6.52 -0.45
C ALA A 104 -22.60 5.72 -0.64
N VAL A 105 -21.58 6.34 -1.19
CA VAL A 105 -20.20 5.83 -1.14
C VAL A 105 -19.71 6.02 0.30
N ASP A 106 -19.96 5.03 1.14
CA ASP A 106 -19.72 5.07 2.58
C ASP A 106 -18.50 4.23 3.01
N ALA A 107 -18.24 4.21 4.30
CA ALA A 107 -17.16 3.41 4.89
C ALA A 107 -17.27 1.92 4.50
N GLY A 108 -18.48 1.37 4.33
CA GLY A 108 -18.67 -0.03 3.92
C GLY A 108 -18.13 -0.32 2.52
N TYR A 109 -18.28 0.62 1.58
CA TYR A 109 -17.68 0.50 0.25
C TYR A 109 -16.14 0.46 0.33
N TRP A 110 -15.54 1.44 1.02
CA TRP A 110 -14.09 1.56 1.11
C TRP A 110 -13.44 0.41 1.88
N LEU A 111 -14.02 -0.02 2.99
CA LEU A 111 -13.55 -1.19 3.73
C LEU A 111 -13.59 -2.47 2.87
N GLY A 112 -14.66 -2.64 2.11
CA GLY A 112 -14.78 -3.78 1.21
C GLY A 112 -13.81 -3.71 0.03
N ALA A 113 -13.62 -2.51 -0.56
CA ALA A 113 -12.68 -2.29 -1.66
C ALA A 113 -11.21 -2.49 -1.23
N ALA A 114 -10.87 -2.15 0.01
CA ALA A 114 -9.53 -2.28 0.56
C ALA A 114 -9.21 -3.71 1.06
N ALA A 115 -10.22 -4.49 1.44
CA ALA A 115 -10.02 -5.78 2.13
C ALA A 115 -9.18 -6.77 1.32
N VAL A 116 -9.50 -6.97 0.04
CA VAL A 116 -8.78 -7.91 -0.82
C VAL A 116 -7.37 -7.41 -1.15
N PRO A 117 -7.17 -6.16 -1.62
CA PRO A 117 -5.82 -5.62 -1.82
C PRO A 117 -4.95 -5.68 -0.56
N ALA A 118 -5.49 -5.34 0.61
CA ALA A 118 -4.76 -5.39 1.87
C ALA A 118 -4.31 -6.82 2.22
N LEU A 119 -5.20 -7.80 2.07
CA LEU A 119 -4.87 -9.21 2.31
C LEU A 119 -3.79 -9.71 1.34
N LEU A 120 -3.96 -9.47 0.04
CA LEU A 120 -3.00 -9.91 -0.99
C LEU A 120 -1.64 -9.26 -0.78
N ALA A 121 -1.60 -7.95 -0.54
CA ALA A 121 -0.36 -7.23 -0.29
C ALA A 121 0.31 -7.67 1.02
N SER A 122 -0.44 -8.04 2.05
CA SER A 122 0.13 -8.63 3.27
C SER A 122 0.80 -9.97 2.98
N VAL A 123 0.18 -10.83 2.17
CA VAL A 123 0.78 -12.11 1.77
C VAL A 123 2.04 -11.88 0.93
N THR A 124 1.99 -10.98 -0.05
CA THR A 124 3.18 -10.63 -0.87
C THR A 124 4.30 -10.01 -0.04
N GLY A 125 3.96 -9.13 0.91
CA GLY A 125 4.91 -8.51 1.82
C GLY A 125 5.63 -9.54 2.69
N LEU A 126 4.87 -10.48 3.27
CA LEU A 126 5.45 -11.58 4.05
C LEU A 126 6.31 -12.50 3.17
N SER A 127 5.89 -12.77 1.93
CA SER A 127 6.71 -13.53 0.97
C SER A 127 8.02 -12.82 0.67
N ASN A 128 7.99 -11.49 0.50
CA ASN A 128 9.19 -10.68 0.30
C ASN A 128 10.15 -10.75 1.51
N VAL A 129 9.63 -10.61 2.73
CA VAL A 129 10.43 -10.76 3.95
C VAL A 129 11.03 -12.17 4.04
N GLY A 130 10.26 -13.21 3.67
CA GLY A 130 10.76 -14.58 3.58
C GLY A 130 11.91 -14.74 2.57
N ILE A 131 11.83 -14.10 1.42
CA ILE A 131 12.91 -14.09 0.42
C ILE A 131 14.14 -13.38 0.96
N VAL A 132 13.97 -12.21 1.62
CA VAL A 132 15.08 -11.48 2.27
C VAL A 132 15.73 -12.34 3.35
N TRP A 133 14.94 -13.07 4.14
CA TRP A 133 15.46 -14.01 5.11
C TRP A 133 16.31 -15.11 4.44
N LEU A 134 15.84 -15.72 3.36
CA LEU A 134 16.63 -16.69 2.59
C LEU A 134 17.93 -16.10 2.06
N LEU A 135 17.90 -14.88 1.52
CA LEU A 135 19.09 -14.18 1.07
C LEU A 135 20.07 -13.90 2.22
N SER A 136 19.57 -13.59 3.41
CA SER A 136 20.40 -13.35 4.60
C SER A 136 21.17 -14.59 5.07
N LEU A 137 20.71 -15.80 4.72
CA LEU A 137 21.42 -17.05 5.02
C LEU A 137 22.68 -17.25 4.16
N THR A 138 22.73 -16.60 2.98
CA THR A 138 23.86 -16.71 2.03
C THR A 138 24.85 -15.57 2.18
N ALA A 139 24.46 -14.47 2.81
CA ALA A 139 25.33 -13.31 3.05
C ALA A 139 25.94 -13.39 4.47
N PRO A 140 27.15 -12.84 4.70
CA PRO A 140 27.70 -12.71 6.03
C PRO A 140 26.77 -11.84 6.88
N SER A 141 25.98 -12.49 7.75
CA SER A 141 24.97 -11.81 8.57
C SER A 141 25.64 -10.97 9.65
N THR A 142 25.49 -9.67 9.59
CA THR A 142 25.69 -8.81 10.74
C THR A 142 24.55 -9.10 11.76
N GLY A 143 24.80 -9.05 13.05
CA GLY A 143 23.79 -9.32 14.08
C GLY A 143 22.51 -8.43 13.99
N ALA A 144 22.55 -7.38 13.18
CA ALA A 144 21.40 -6.51 12.86
C ALA A 144 20.34 -7.17 11.95
N ALA A 145 20.66 -8.25 11.24
CA ALA A 145 19.76 -8.86 10.26
C ALA A 145 18.43 -9.36 10.88
N SER A 146 18.51 -9.98 12.07
CA SER A 146 17.31 -10.44 12.78
C SER A 146 16.43 -9.29 13.25
N GLY A 147 17.03 -8.18 13.70
CA GLY A 147 16.32 -6.98 14.09
C GLY A 147 15.57 -6.33 12.92
N LEU A 148 16.20 -6.26 11.74
CA LEU A 148 15.58 -5.75 10.51
C LEU A 148 14.39 -6.61 10.07
N LEU A 149 14.52 -7.92 10.07
CA LEU A 149 13.46 -8.83 9.68
C LEU A 149 12.25 -8.75 10.62
N LEU A 150 12.49 -8.75 11.94
CA LEU A 150 11.44 -8.59 12.96
C LEU A 150 10.80 -7.20 12.86
N GLY A 151 11.61 -6.16 12.68
CA GLY A 151 11.12 -4.79 12.46
C GLY A 151 10.24 -4.68 11.21
N ALA A 152 10.63 -5.30 10.11
CA ALA A 152 9.83 -5.32 8.88
C ALA A 152 8.48 -6.02 9.11
N ILE A 153 8.44 -7.16 9.80
CA ILE A 153 7.20 -7.85 10.13
C ILE A 153 6.32 -6.99 11.06
N ALA A 154 6.91 -6.37 12.08
CA ALA A 154 6.19 -5.53 13.03
C ALA A 154 5.60 -4.26 12.37
N LEU A 155 6.30 -3.69 11.39
CA LEU A 155 5.84 -2.51 10.66
C LEU A 155 4.89 -2.83 9.49
N MET A 156 4.71 -4.10 9.12
CA MET A 156 3.83 -4.51 8.02
C MET A 156 2.38 -3.99 8.16
N PRO A 157 1.72 -4.08 9.33
CA PRO A 157 0.38 -3.51 9.50
C PRO A 157 0.33 -2.00 9.24
N VAL A 158 1.37 -1.27 9.62
CA VAL A 158 1.47 0.18 9.38
C VAL A 158 1.61 0.45 7.88
N ALA A 159 2.42 -0.32 7.16
CA ALA A 159 2.53 -0.24 5.71
C ALA A 159 1.19 -0.51 5.01
N VAL A 160 0.43 -1.52 5.46
CA VAL A 160 -0.90 -1.84 4.92
C VAL A 160 -1.87 -0.68 5.16
N LEU A 161 -1.94 -0.13 6.38
CA LEU A 161 -2.81 1.00 6.70
C LEU A 161 -2.44 2.26 5.92
N GLY A 162 -1.15 2.56 5.81
CA GLY A 162 -0.65 3.65 4.96
C GLY A 162 -1.03 3.47 3.50
N GLY A 163 -0.91 2.24 2.99
CA GLY A 163 -1.32 1.87 1.63
C GLY A 163 -2.82 2.04 1.40
N ILE A 164 -3.67 1.71 2.37
CA ILE A 164 -5.13 1.96 2.30
C ILE A 164 -5.39 3.46 2.17
N CYS A 165 -4.78 4.28 3.02
CA CYS A 165 -4.97 5.72 3.00
C CYS A 165 -4.53 6.35 1.67
N LEU A 166 -3.35 5.98 1.17
CA LEU A 166 -2.85 6.44 -0.13
C LEU A 166 -3.67 5.91 -1.29
N GLY A 167 -4.16 4.67 -1.21
CA GLY A 167 -5.03 4.09 -2.22
C GLY A 167 -6.36 4.83 -2.35
N ILE A 168 -6.97 5.21 -1.22
CA ILE A 168 -8.19 6.05 -1.19
C ILE A 168 -7.91 7.42 -1.81
N PHE A 169 -6.77 8.03 -1.49
CA PHE A 169 -6.35 9.30 -2.07
C PHE A 169 -6.19 9.20 -3.59
N ALA A 170 -5.36 8.26 -4.06
CA ALA A 170 -5.06 8.09 -5.47
C ALA A 170 -6.30 7.69 -6.28
N ALA A 171 -7.17 6.82 -5.73
CA ALA A 171 -8.43 6.46 -6.35
C ALA A 171 -9.39 7.65 -6.44
N GLY A 172 -9.48 8.48 -5.39
CA GLY A 172 -10.29 9.70 -5.39
C GLY A 172 -9.85 10.70 -6.45
N LEU A 173 -8.54 10.90 -6.63
CA LEU A 173 -7.99 11.71 -7.72
C LEU A 173 -8.23 11.07 -9.08
N GLY A 174 -8.07 9.77 -9.21
CA GLY A 174 -8.26 9.00 -10.43
C GLY A 174 -9.66 9.12 -11.02
N LEU A 175 -10.67 9.50 -10.21
CA LEU A 175 -12.02 9.76 -10.71
C LEU A 175 -12.11 10.98 -11.65
N TYR A 176 -11.16 11.90 -11.58
CA TYR A 176 -11.11 13.12 -12.41
C TYR A 176 -10.08 13.03 -13.54
N LEU A 177 -9.30 11.96 -13.59
CA LEU A 177 -8.27 11.76 -14.60
C LEU A 177 -8.81 10.91 -15.76
N SER A 178 -8.31 11.15 -16.96
CA SER A 178 -8.61 10.33 -18.14
C SER A 178 -8.13 8.89 -17.94
N ASP A 179 -6.94 8.72 -17.38
CA ASP A 179 -6.42 7.43 -16.94
C ASP A 179 -6.48 7.32 -15.40
N PRO A 180 -7.38 6.48 -14.86
CA PRO A 180 -7.53 6.31 -13.41
C PRO A 180 -6.31 5.67 -12.74
N TYR A 181 -5.41 5.03 -13.51
CA TYR A 181 -4.18 4.41 -12.97
C TYR A 181 -3.02 5.40 -12.80
N THR A 182 -3.11 6.61 -13.32
CA THR A 182 -2.04 7.62 -13.22
C THR A 182 -1.57 7.79 -11.77
N GLY A 183 -2.50 7.85 -10.81
CA GLY A 183 -2.17 8.00 -9.39
C GLY A 183 -1.35 6.83 -8.83
N SER A 184 -1.71 5.59 -9.15
CA SER A 184 -0.97 4.41 -8.68
C SER A 184 0.40 4.29 -9.34
N ASN A 185 0.51 4.61 -10.63
CA ASN A 185 1.79 4.61 -11.35
C ASN A 185 2.75 5.65 -10.75
N PHE A 186 2.25 6.84 -10.45
CA PHE A 186 3.03 7.88 -9.80
C PHE A 186 3.51 7.47 -8.41
N LEU A 187 2.63 6.86 -7.60
CA LEU A 187 2.99 6.36 -6.27
C LEU A 187 4.06 5.26 -6.34
N SER A 188 3.99 4.36 -7.31
CA SER A 188 4.96 3.27 -7.46
C SER A 188 6.40 3.76 -7.69
N ILE A 189 6.55 4.94 -8.30
CA ILE A 189 7.85 5.56 -8.56
C ILE A 189 8.30 6.42 -7.37
N ILE A 190 7.40 7.21 -6.81
CA ILE A 190 7.75 8.17 -5.74
C ILE A 190 8.02 7.49 -4.41
N LEU A 191 7.25 6.46 -4.04
CA LEU A 191 7.36 5.83 -2.73
C LEU A 191 8.75 5.24 -2.45
N PRO A 192 9.39 4.46 -3.34
CA PRO A 192 10.73 3.93 -3.09
C PRO A 192 11.78 5.02 -2.90
N VAL A 193 11.67 6.12 -3.66
CA VAL A 193 12.59 7.25 -3.57
C VAL A 193 12.35 8.04 -2.28
N SER A 194 11.10 8.42 -2.00
CA SER A 194 10.77 9.22 -0.82
C SER A 194 11.05 8.50 0.51
N ALA A 195 10.91 7.18 0.52
CA ALA A 195 11.21 6.36 1.69
C ALA A 195 12.71 6.06 1.87
N GLY A 196 13.54 6.34 0.88
CA GLY A 196 14.98 6.08 0.96
C GLY A 196 15.31 4.58 1.00
N VAL A 197 14.64 3.78 0.14
CA VAL A 197 14.79 2.32 0.11
C VAL A 197 16.24 1.91 -0.18
N ILE A 198 16.82 2.47 -1.24
CA ILE A 198 18.21 2.16 -1.66
C ILE A 198 19.19 3.11 -0.97
N VAL A 199 18.93 4.41 -1.09
CA VAL A 199 19.79 5.46 -0.55
C VAL A 199 19.07 6.12 0.62
N PRO A 200 19.63 6.14 1.85
CA PRO A 200 19.00 6.74 3.01
C PRO A 200 18.65 8.21 2.79
N VAL A 201 17.46 8.64 3.24
CA VAL A 201 16.98 10.02 3.09
C VAL A 201 17.94 11.05 3.73
N SER A 202 18.71 10.63 4.72
CA SER A 202 19.73 11.48 5.38
C SER A 202 20.84 11.97 4.43
N THR A 203 21.04 11.33 3.29
CA THR A 203 22.04 11.74 2.28
C THR A 203 21.45 12.69 1.24
N TYR A 204 20.14 12.94 1.26
CA TYR A 204 19.50 13.81 0.30
C TYR A 204 19.78 15.30 0.60
N PRO A 205 19.80 16.16 -0.43
CA PRO A 205 19.76 17.61 -0.22
C PRO A 205 18.55 18.01 0.62
N ALA A 206 18.70 19.04 1.47
CA ALA A 206 17.67 19.42 2.44
C ALA A 206 16.27 19.69 1.82
N TRP A 207 16.23 20.29 0.63
CA TRP A 207 14.97 20.52 -0.10
C TRP A 207 14.26 19.23 -0.52
N LEU A 208 15.04 18.22 -0.94
CA LEU A 208 14.49 16.91 -1.35
C LEU A 208 14.03 16.12 -0.13
N ALA A 209 14.83 16.08 0.93
CA ALA A 209 14.44 15.45 2.20
C ALA A 209 13.16 16.06 2.77
N TRP A 210 13.00 17.40 2.66
CA TRP A 210 11.78 18.10 3.05
C TRP A 210 10.58 17.65 2.18
N LEU A 211 10.71 17.57 0.87
CA LEU A 211 9.65 17.08 -0.03
C LEU A 211 9.27 15.63 0.31
N CYS A 212 10.25 14.75 0.52
CA CYS A 212 10.02 13.37 0.90
C CYS A 212 9.22 13.23 2.21
N SER A 213 9.44 14.15 3.17
CA SER A 213 8.74 14.12 4.45
C SER A 213 7.21 14.33 4.36
N TRP A 214 6.72 14.85 3.23
CA TRP A 214 5.28 15.01 2.93
C TRP A 214 4.64 13.78 2.29
N VAL A 215 5.42 12.76 1.97
CA VAL A 215 4.90 11.50 1.38
C VAL A 215 4.65 10.50 2.50
N PRO A 216 3.40 10.04 2.71
CA PRO A 216 3.11 9.00 3.70
C PRO A 216 3.89 7.71 3.39
N GLY A 217 4.43 7.08 4.42
CA GLY A 217 5.33 5.92 4.28
C GLY A 217 6.82 6.27 4.20
N SER A 218 7.19 7.54 4.02
CA SER A 218 8.59 7.97 3.96
C SER A 218 9.35 7.72 5.26
N ARG A 219 8.65 7.75 6.41
CA ARG A 219 9.23 7.51 7.73
C ARG A 219 9.30 6.04 8.12
N LEU A 220 8.60 5.16 7.41
CA LEU A 220 8.58 3.72 7.71
C LEU A 220 9.97 3.10 7.66
N VAL A 221 10.76 3.43 6.64
CA VAL A 221 12.14 2.92 6.49
C VAL A 221 13.07 3.52 7.55
N GLN A 222 12.89 4.79 7.90
CA GLN A 222 13.67 5.43 8.97
C GLN A 222 13.40 4.77 10.33
N VAL A 223 12.14 4.41 10.61
CA VAL A 223 11.77 3.69 11.82
C VAL A 223 12.31 2.26 11.80
N LEU A 224 12.33 1.58 10.64
CA LEU A 224 12.97 0.28 10.48
C LEU A 224 14.46 0.36 10.82
N ASP A 225 15.18 1.34 10.27
CA ASP A 225 16.61 1.57 10.50
C ASP A 225 16.91 1.83 11.99
N ALA A 226 16.10 2.64 12.64
CA ALA A 226 16.25 2.94 14.06
C ALA A 226 15.89 1.76 14.97
N SER A 227 14.85 0.98 14.64
CA SER A 227 14.44 -0.19 15.41
C SER A 227 15.48 -1.33 15.39
N SER A 228 16.30 -1.38 14.35
CA SER A 228 17.38 -2.37 14.18
C SER A 228 18.74 -1.92 14.75
N GLY A 229 18.82 -0.70 15.32
CA GLY A 229 20.03 -0.15 15.87
C GLY A 229 21.01 0.42 14.83
N ILE A 230 20.59 0.54 13.57
CA ILE A 230 21.40 1.16 12.50
C ILE A 230 21.51 2.67 12.73
N THR A 231 20.44 3.29 13.24
CA THR A 231 20.41 4.69 13.62
C THR A 231 20.02 4.84 15.10
N ASN A 232 20.60 5.83 15.77
CA ASN A 232 20.28 6.13 17.18
C ASN A 232 18.93 6.86 17.25
N GLY A 233 17.85 6.12 17.48
CA GLY A 233 16.53 6.66 17.75
C GLY A 233 16.03 6.23 19.11
N THR A 234 15.51 7.18 19.91
CA THR A 234 14.83 6.81 21.15
C THR A 234 13.43 6.29 20.85
N THR A 235 12.92 5.38 21.67
CA THR A 235 11.56 4.83 21.50
C THR A 235 10.47 5.90 21.35
N PRO A 236 10.46 7.01 22.12
CA PRO A 236 9.48 8.07 21.93
C PRO A 236 9.60 8.80 20.59
N GLU A 237 10.81 8.98 20.04
CA GLU A 237 11.00 9.57 18.71
C GLU A 237 10.47 8.68 17.58
N LEU A 238 10.63 7.37 17.72
CA LEU A 238 10.09 6.39 16.76
C LEU A 238 8.55 6.42 16.74
N PHE A 239 7.92 6.45 17.92
CA PHE A 239 6.46 6.58 18.00
C PHE A 239 5.98 7.93 17.46
N ALA A 240 6.67 9.02 17.72
CA ALA A 240 6.34 10.33 17.17
C ALA A 240 6.43 10.35 15.64
N SER A 241 7.46 9.72 15.09
CA SER A 241 7.64 9.58 13.63
C SER A 241 6.52 8.76 12.99
N LEU A 242 6.15 7.62 13.58
CA LEU A 242 5.03 6.79 13.10
C LEU A 242 3.69 7.52 13.23
N ALA A 243 3.46 8.22 14.33
CA ALA A 243 2.24 8.99 14.54
C ALA A 243 2.12 10.14 13.52
N ALA A 244 3.22 10.83 13.21
CA ALA A 244 3.25 11.87 12.18
C ALA A 244 2.97 11.30 10.78
N ASP A 245 3.54 10.13 10.45
CA ASP A 245 3.30 9.44 9.18
C ASP A 245 1.84 8.98 9.07
N ALA A 246 1.28 8.41 10.15
CA ALA A 246 -0.12 8.02 10.23
C ALA A 246 -1.08 9.22 10.10
N ALA A 247 -0.78 10.34 10.77
CA ALA A 247 -1.57 11.56 10.64
C ALA A 247 -1.57 12.10 9.22
N LEU A 248 -0.41 12.08 8.57
CA LEU A 248 -0.27 12.47 7.17
C LEU A 248 -1.05 11.52 6.24
N ALA A 249 -0.96 10.20 6.45
CA ALA A 249 -1.73 9.22 5.70
C ALA A 249 -3.24 9.43 5.83
N VAL A 250 -3.73 9.68 7.06
CA VAL A 250 -5.14 10.00 7.31
C VAL A 250 -5.58 11.29 6.61
N LEU A 251 -4.71 12.32 6.59
CA LEU A 251 -4.99 13.55 5.86
C LEU A 251 -5.17 13.28 4.35
N TYR A 252 -4.28 12.50 3.75
CA TYR A 252 -4.40 12.09 2.34
C TYR A 252 -5.70 11.30 2.09
N ALA A 253 -6.04 10.35 2.96
CA ALA A 253 -7.30 9.62 2.87
C ALA A 253 -8.52 10.56 2.95
N ALA A 254 -8.50 11.54 3.86
CA ALA A 254 -9.57 12.52 3.99
C ALA A 254 -9.76 13.37 2.72
N VAL A 255 -8.65 13.79 2.10
CA VAL A 255 -8.68 14.49 0.81
C VAL A 255 -9.27 13.60 -0.29
N GLY A 256 -8.82 12.34 -0.38
CA GLY A 256 -9.34 11.36 -1.34
C GLY A 256 -10.83 11.09 -1.18
N LEU A 257 -11.29 10.93 0.07
CA LEU A 257 -12.72 10.80 0.39
C LEU A 257 -13.51 12.06 -0.01
N GLY A 258 -12.95 13.26 0.24
CA GLY A 258 -13.54 14.52 -0.20
C GLY A 258 -13.74 14.57 -1.72
N HIS A 259 -12.72 14.20 -2.49
CA HIS A 259 -12.80 14.09 -3.95
C HIS A 259 -13.86 13.09 -4.39
N THR A 260 -13.92 11.91 -3.76
CA THR A 260 -14.93 10.89 -4.06
C THR A 260 -16.35 11.39 -3.78
N LEU A 261 -16.57 12.09 -2.67
CA LEU A 261 -17.86 12.67 -2.33
C LEU A 261 -18.29 13.76 -3.31
N LEU A 262 -17.34 14.58 -3.78
CA LEU A 262 -17.60 15.57 -4.81
C LEU A 262 -17.97 14.94 -6.15
N ALA A 263 -17.24 13.90 -6.58
CA ALA A 263 -17.57 13.11 -7.77
C ALA A 263 -18.97 12.49 -7.66
N ALA A 264 -19.29 11.87 -6.52
CA ALA A 264 -20.61 11.28 -6.28
C ALA A 264 -21.75 12.32 -6.33
N ARG A 265 -21.51 13.55 -5.83
CA ARG A 265 -22.48 14.66 -5.94
C ARG A 265 -22.70 15.08 -7.39
N ARG A 266 -21.65 15.18 -8.20
CA ARG A 266 -21.74 15.52 -9.63
C ARG A 266 -22.49 14.46 -10.42
N ILE A 267 -22.22 13.18 -10.16
CA ILE A 267 -22.93 12.05 -10.80
C ILE A 267 -24.43 12.10 -10.47
N ARG A 268 -24.80 12.35 -9.20
CA ARG A 268 -26.21 12.51 -8.81
C ARG A 268 -26.89 13.73 -9.48
N ALA A 269 -26.14 14.77 -9.80
CA ALA A 269 -26.64 15.93 -10.52
C ALA A 269 -26.73 15.72 -12.04
N GLY A 270 -26.46 14.51 -12.55
CA GLY A 270 -26.61 14.13 -13.95
C GLY A 270 -25.31 14.13 -14.78
N ALA A 271 -24.15 14.35 -14.15
CA ALA A 271 -22.88 14.16 -14.84
C ALA A 271 -22.55 12.67 -14.97
N ARG A 272 -22.02 12.25 -16.13
CA ARG A 272 -21.50 10.89 -16.31
C ARG A 272 -20.08 10.79 -15.74
N ALA A 273 -19.75 9.70 -15.07
CA ALA A 273 -18.41 9.47 -14.52
C ALA A 273 -17.32 9.41 -15.62
N SER A 274 -17.69 9.06 -16.83
CA SER A 274 -16.79 9.08 -18.00
C SER A 274 -16.43 10.48 -18.50
N LEU A 275 -17.10 11.54 -18.00
CA LEU A 275 -16.92 12.92 -18.40
C LEU A 275 -16.32 13.80 -17.27
N LEU A 276 -16.00 13.19 -16.12
CA LEU A 276 -15.28 13.83 -15.02
C LEU A 276 -13.78 13.76 -15.26
#